data_54b07330c8122f92ecd6762175f38edb
#
_entry.id   54b07330c8122f92ecd6762175f38edb
#
_cell.length_a   1.000
_cell.length_b   1.000
_cell.length_c   1.000
_cell.angle_alpha   90.00
_cell.angle_beta   90.00
_cell.angle_gamma   90.00
#
_symmetry.space_group_name_H-M   'P 1'
#
loop_
_entity.id
_entity.type
_entity.pdbx_description
1 polymer ?
#
loop_
_entity_poly.entity_id
_entity_poly.type
_entity_poly.pdbx_seq_one_letter_code
_entity_poly.pdbx_strand_id
1 'polypeptide(L)'
;MKSWVLGAAGIAGAGVALAVNSRDAGAAASQAWPAFVLVAGLLLVGLVAAEDGLFAAAGAALRRACPNSLVLFCGMAALIMVVSAVLNLDTAVAFLTPVAVSAGGRSTDAGLEEGLEEGRPNVGAALLPACILLSNAGSLLLPGSNLTNLIVVTHARISGGSFASRMFLPWIAVGLVTAGVVAVLSRDSLRAKRDGSPTQLGGESASAEESPGRPRLGVGAVGIGAAVAAMLLLGSPSLVVLAVGVAAVCARMFGARMLGVRAPGGSVKVARVAQVLNLPVLVGLMGLATAVGTLGRLWSGPSELLGHLDPLGTAVAAAVSTVLINNLPAASLLSARAVTHPLALLIGLDVGPNLFVSGSLAWVLWLSSARACGVDPGLRRALRIGVVAAPLGTLAGVAALMLTA
;
A
#
# COMPACT_ATOMS: atom_id res chain seq x y z
N MET A 1 -1.97 18.71 -2.87
CA MET A 1 -2.96 19.01 -3.95
C MET A 1 -4.34 18.73 -3.37
N LYS A 2 -5.33 19.61 -3.55
CA LYS A 2 -6.68 19.37 -3.00
C LYS A 2 -7.31 18.21 -3.79
N SER A 3 -7.95 17.25 -3.12
CA SER A 3 -8.51 16.02 -3.73
C SER A 3 -9.46 16.29 -4.91
N TRP A 4 -10.22 17.37 -4.84
CA TRP A 4 -11.14 17.75 -5.92
C TRP A 4 -10.44 18.17 -7.22
N VAL A 5 -9.18 18.70 -7.15
CA VAL A 5 -8.40 19.06 -8.35
C VAL A 5 -8.02 17.80 -9.14
N LEU A 6 -7.59 16.75 -8.44
CA LEU A 6 -7.32 15.45 -9.07
C LEU A 6 -8.58 14.84 -9.67
N GLY A 7 -9.72 14.94 -8.95
CA GLY A 7 -11.02 14.51 -9.45
C GLY A 7 -11.40 15.20 -10.74
N ALA A 8 -11.32 16.53 -10.76
CA ALA A 8 -11.64 17.33 -11.96
C ALA A 8 -10.69 17.04 -13.13
N ALA A 9 -9.37 16.94 -12.87
CA ALA A 9 -8.39 16.61 -13.89
C ALA A 9 -8.63 15.23 -14.52
N GLY A 10 -8.95 14.22 -13.69
CA GLY A 10 -9.26 12.88 -14.19
C GLY A 10 -10.54 12.85 -15.03
N ILE A 11 -11.60 13.52 -14.58
CA ILE A 11 -12.86 13.62 -15.36
C ILE A 11 -12.61 14.32 -16.68
N ALA A 12 -11.86 15.43 -16.69
CA ALA A 12 -11.49 16.13 -17.92
C ALA A 12 -10.66 15.22 -18.85
N GLY A 13 -9.67 14.50 -18.32
CA GLY A 13 -8.88 13.54 -19.08
C GLY A 13 -9.72 12.42 -19.71
N ALA A 14 -10.66 11.84 -18.95
CA ALA A 14 -11.59 10.84 -19.48
C ALA A 14 -12.52 11.43 -20.55
N GLY A 15 -12.99 12.68 -20.38
CA GLY A 15 -13.78 13.39 -21.38
C GLY A 15 -13.02 13.61 -22.69
N VAL A 16 -11.75 14.02 -22.62
CA VAL A 16 -10.88 14.13 -23.79
C VAL A 16 -10.67 12.77 -24.47
N ALA A 17 -10.41 11.70 -23.69
CA ALA A 17 -10.25 10.35 -24.22
C ALA A 17 -11.51 9.89 -25.00
N LEU A 18 -12.70 10.12 -24.43
CA LEU A 18 -13.97 9.79 -25.08
C LEU A 18 -14.18 10.58 -26.36
N ALA A 19 -13.81 11.87 -26.38
CA ALA A 19 -13.92 12.72 -27.56
C ALA A 19 -12.94 12.29 -28.67
N VAL A 20 -11.73 11.85 -28.32
CA VAL A 20 -10.72 11.42 -29.29
C VAL A 20 -11.06 10.04 -29.86
N ASN A 21 -11.38 9.05 -29.01
CA ASN A 21 -11.75 7.70 -29.44
C ASN A 21 -12.60 7.02 -28.37
N SER A 22 -13.91 7.04 -28.55
CA SER A 22 -14.87 6.49 -27.59
C SER A 22 -14.74 4.98 -27.40
N ARG A 23 -14.35 4.23 -28.45
CA ARG A 23 -14.13 2.77 -28.38
C ARG A 23 -12.95 2.41 -27.49
N ASP A 24 -11.80 3.07 -27.72
CA ASP A 24 -10.59 2.83 -26.92
C ASP A 24 -10.72 3.34 -25.49
N ALA A 25 -11.43 4.47 -25.30
CA ALA A 25 -11.75 4.98 -23.97
C ALA A 25 -12.67 4.02 -23.19
N GLY A 26 -13.69 3.46 -23.86
CA GLY A 26 -14.54 2.43 -23.26
C GLY A 26 -13.77 1.17 -22.89
N ALA A 27 -12.83 0.73 -23.75
CA ALA A 27 -11.98 -0.41 -23.46
C ALA A 27 -11.01 -0.14 -22.29
N ALA A 28 -10.43 1.08 -22.22
CA ALA A 28 -9.57 1.50 -21.11
C ALA A 28 -10.34 1.57 -19.78
N ALA A 29 -11.54 2.15 -19.81
CA ALA A 29 -12.42 2.20 -18.64
C ALA A 29 -12.82 0.80 -18.16
N SER A 30 -13.15 -0.11 -19.09
CA SER A 30 -13.51 -1.50 -18.78
C SER A 30 -12.35 -2.28 -18.17
N GLN A 31 -11.12 -1.97 -18.54
CA GLN A 31 -9.91 -2.57 -17.93
C GLN A 31 -9.67 -2.03 -16.52
N ALA A 32 -9.93 -0.74 -16.28
CA ALA A 32 -9.58 -0.07 -15.03
C ALA A 32 -10.63 -0.24 -13.93
N TRP A 33 -11.95 -0.14 -14.23
CA TRP A 33 -13.01 -0.06 -13.22
C TRP A 33 -12.99 -1.19 -12.17
N PRO A 34 -12.69 -2.48 -12.55
CA PRO A 34 -12.70 -3.55 -11.55
C PRO A 34 -11.68 -3.32 -10.43
N ALA A 35 -10.52 -2.73 -10.78
CA ALA A 35 -9.47 -2.41 -9.83
C ALA A 35 -9.95 -1.38 -8.79
N PHE A 36 -10.61 -0.30 -9.22
CA PHE A 36 -11.10 0.75 -8.33
C PHE A 36 -12.23 0.26 -7.42
N VAL A 37 -13.13 -0.57 -7.93
CA VAL A 37 -14.20 -1.19 -7.15
C VAL A 37 -13.64 -2.12 -6.07
N LEU A 38 -12.65 -2.95 -6.43
CA LEU A 38 -12.01 -3.87 -5.48
C LEU A 38 -11.28 -3.10 -4.38
N VAL A 39 -10.49 -2.09 -4.75
CA VAL A 39 -9.75 -1.27 -3.77
C VAL A 39 -10.71 -0.51 -2.85
N ALA A 40 -11.83 -0.01 -3.35
CA ALA A 40 -12.86 0.60 -2.49
C ALA A 40 -13.35 -0.41 -1.43
N GLY A 41 -13.60 -1.66 -1.81
CA GLY A 41 -13.95 -2.73 -0.88
C GLY A 41 -12.86 -3.01 0.15
N LEU A 42 -11.60 -3.13 -0.29
CA LEU A 42 -10.45 -3.35 0.60
C LEU A 42 -10.21 -2.19 1.58
N LEU A 43 -10.40 -0.94 1.13
CA LEU A 43 -10.33 0.24 2.00
C LEU A 43 -11.39 0.18 3.10
N LEU A 44 -12.61 -0.27 2.78
CA LEU A 44 -13.68 -0.44 3.77
C LEU A 44 -13.36 -1.57 4.77
N VAL A 45 -12.87 -2.71 4.30
CA VAL A 45 -12.42 -3.81 5.16
C VAL A 45 -11.27 -3.35 6.06
N GLY A 46 -10.28 -2.66 5.50
CA GLY A 46 -9.15 -2.10 6.24
C GLY A 46 -9.56 -1.08 7.29
N LEU A 47 -10.54 -0.22 6.98
CA LEU A 47 -11.12 0.71 7.94
C LEU A 47 -11.74 -0.03 9.13
N VAL A 48 -12.57 -1.06 8.88
CA VAL A 48 -13.20 -1.84 9.95
C VAL A 48 -12.15 -2.56 10.79
N ALA A 49 -11.12 -3.15 10.15
CA ALA A 49 -10.02 -3.81 10.86
C ALA A 49 -9.22 -2.83 11.75
N ALA A 50 -9.03 -1.58 11.27
CA ALA A 50 -8.38 -0.54 12.04
C ALA A 50 -9.23 -0.08 13.24
N GLU A 51 -10.54 0.12 13.05
CA GLU A 51 -11.50 0.47 14.11
C GLU A 51 -11.69 -0.68 15.12
N ASP A 52 -11.51 -1.94 14.70
CA ASP A 52 -11.44 -3.11 15.59
C ASP A 52 -10.12 -3.16 16.39
N GLY A 53 -9.17 -2.26 16.11
CA GLY A 53 -7.87 -2.18 16.78
C GLY A 53 -6.87 -3.25 16.35
N LEU A 54 -7.12 -3.99 15.25
CA LEU A 54 -6.30 -5.12 14.82
C LEU A 54 -4.84 -4.72 14.61
N PHE A 55 -4.58 -3.61 13.90
CA PHE A 55 -3.22 -3.15 13.61
C PHE A 55 -2.50 -2.62 14.86
N ALA A 56 -3.23 -1.90 15.73
CA ALA A 56 -2.69 -1.40 16.99
C ALA A 56 -2.35 -2.56 17.95
N ALA A 57 -3.23 -3.58 18.03
CA ALA A 57 -2.98 -4.77 18.82
C ALA A 57 -1.78 -5.58 18.31
N ALA A 58 -1.65 -5.76 16.99
CA ALA A 58 -0.50 -6.43 16.38
C ALA A 58 0.81 -5.68 16.67
N GLY A 59 0.84 -4.36 16.49
CA GLY A 59 2.00 -3.55 16.82
C GLY A 59 2.38 -3.59 18.31
N ALA A 60 1.38 -3.53 19.20
CA ALA A 60 1.60 -3.66 20.63
C ALA A 60 2.09 -5.06 21.04
N ALA A 61 1.58 -6.12 20.41
CA ALA A 61 2.05 -7.47 20.61
C ALA A 61 3.52 -7.64 20.19
N LEU A 62 3.89 -7.11 19.02
CA LEU A 62 5.27 -7.10 18.54
C LEU A 62 6.20 -6.36 19.50
N ARG A 63 5.82 -5.17 19.97
CA ARG A 63 6.63 -4.42 20.94
C ARG A 63 6.88 -5.19 22.24
N ARG A 64 5.87 -5.93 22.72
CA ARG A 64 5.99 -6.73 23.95
C ARG A 64 6.81 -8.00 23.74
N ALA A 65 6.64 -8.65 22.58
CA ALA A 65 7.31 -9.92 22.28
C ALA A 65 8.76 -9.74 21.82
N CYS A 66 9.12 -8.58 21.26
CA CYS A 66 10.44 -8.37 20.68
C CYS A 66 11.42 -7.76 21.68
N PRO A 67 12.50 -8.47 22.05
CA PRO A 67 13.43 -8.04 23.10
C PRO A 67 14.35 -6.90 22.67
N ASN A 68 14.63 -6.77 21.36
CA ASN A 68 15.55 -5.78 20.82
C ASN A 68 15.02 -5.11 19.56
N SER A 69 15.69 -4.03 19.15
CA SER A 69 15.26 -3.19 18.01
C SER A 69 15.28 -3.94 16.68
N LEU A 70 16.23 -4.88 16.47
CA LEU A 70 16.33 -5.65 15.24
C LEU A 70 15.17 -6.65 15.11
N VAL A 71 14.84 -7.38 16.18
CA VAL A 71 13.71 -8.33 16.17
C VAL A 71 12.38 -7.58 15.99
N LEU A 72 12.23 -6.41 16.63
CA LEU A 72 11.08 -5.54 16.41
C LEU A 72 10.98 -5.09 14.96
N PHE A 73 12.10 -4.67 14.36
CA PHE A 73 12.17 -4.29 12.94
C PHE A 73 11.72 -5.46 12.04
N CYS A 74 12.27 -6.67 12.25
CA CYS A 74 11.89 -7.85 11.46
C CYS A 74 10.41 -8.19 11.61
N GLY A 75 9.86 -8.13 12.82
CA GLY A 75 8.43 -8.35 13.06
C GLY A 75 7.54 -7.30 12.40
N MET A 76 7.93 -6.02 12.48
CA MET A 76 7.22 -4.93 11.78
C MET A 76 7.35 -5.05 10.26
N ALA A 77 8.51 -5.41 9.74
CA ALA A 77 8.71 -5.65 8.32
C ALA A 77 7.79 -6.77 7.80
N ALA A 78 7.71 -7.89 8.52
CA ALA A 78 6.79 -8.97 8.20
C ALA A 78 5.33 -8.53 8.27
N LEU A 79 4.93 -7.76 9.29
CA LEU A 79 3.58 -7.22 9.42
C LEU A 79 3.22 -6.30 8.24
N ILE A 80 4.13 -5.40 7.86
CA ILE A 80 3.93 -4.49 6.72
C ILE A 80 3.76 -5.28 5.43
N MET A 81 4.63 -6.26 5.16
CA MET A 81 4.57 -7.12 3.98
C MET A 81 3.23 -7.86 3.89
N VAL A 82 2.80 -8.49 4.99
CA VAL A 82 1.54 -9.25 5.03
C VAL A 82 0.32 -8.34 4.86
N VAL A 83 0.28 -7.21 5.57
CA VAL A 83 -0.87 -6.28 5.49
C VAL A 83 -0.97 -5.66 4.09
N SER A 84 0.16 -5.29 3.48
CA SER A 84 0.18 -4.77 2.10
C SER A 84 -0.29 -5.82 1.09
N ALA A 85 0.13 -7.08 1.27
CA ALA A 85 -0.27 -8.18 0.40
C ALA A 85 -1.77 -8.47 0.49
N VAL A 86 -2.33 -8.45 1.70
CA VAL A 86 -3.69 -8.92 1.99
C VAL A 86 -4.75 -7.83 1.78
N LEU A 87 -4.44 -6.60 2.17
CA LEU A 87 -5.38 -5.48 2.02
C LEU A 87 -5.07 -4.66 0.77
N ASN A 88 -4.13 -3.81 0.83
CA ASN A 88 -3.45 -3.14 -0.28
C ASN A 88 -2.35 -2.21 0.25
N LEU A 89 -1.55 -1.68 -0.66
CA LEU A 89 -0.49 -0.70 -0.42
C LEU A 89 -0.98 0.52 0.39
N ASP A 90 -2.05 1.16 -0.05
CA ASP A 90 -2.54 2.41 0.55
C ASP A 90 -3.07 2.19 1.97
N THR A 91 -3.80 1.07 2.18
CA THR A 91 -4.28 0.66 3.50
C THR A 91 -3.13 0.36 4.45
N ALA A 92 -2.11 -0.38 4.00
CA ALA A 92 -0.93 -0.67 4.81
C ALA A 92 -0.23 0.62 5.24
N VAL A 93 0.04 1.52 4.32
CA VAL A 93 0.68 2.80 4.60
C VAL A 93 -0.15 3.65 5.56
N ALA A 94 -1.47 3.77 5.33
CA ALA A 94 -2.35 4.60 6.16
C ALA A 94 -2.43 4.13 7.60
N PHE A 95 -2.53 2.82 7.83
CA PHE A 95 -2.78 2.26 9.16
C PHE A 95 -1.51 1.80 9.88
N LEU A 96 -0.47 1.38 9.16
CA LEU A 96 0.78 0.93 9.79
C LEU A 96 1.80 2.06 10.02
N THR A 97 1.70 3.20 9.33
CA THR A 97 2.56 4.36 9.64
C THR A 97 2.39 4.84 11.10
N PRO A 98 1.17 5.06 11.62
CA PRO A 98 0.98 5.38 13.05
C PRO A 98 1.49 4.28 13.99
N VAL A 99 1.34 3.00 13.61
CA VAL A 99 1.86 1.87 14.38
C VAL A 99 3.39 1.89 14.42
N ALA A 100 4.04 2.15 13.27
CA ALA A 100 5.48 2.29 13.17
C ALA A 100 6.01 3.46 14.01
N VAL A 101 5.32 4.62 13.98
CA VAL A 101 5.63 5.77 14.84
C VAL A 101 5.55 5.39 16.32
N SER A 102 4.45 4.75 16.73
CA SER A 102 4.27 4.34 18.13
C SER A 102 5.27 3.26 18.57
N ALA A 103 5.70 2.39 17.65
CA ALA A 103 6.69 1.36 17.90
C ALA A 103 8.13 1.92 18.00
N GLY A 104 8.40 3.00 17.27
CA GLY A 104 9.71 3.66 17.25
C GLY A 104 10.03 4.48 18.51
N GLY A 105 9.06 4.77 19.34
CA GLY A 105 9.19 5.71 20.45
C GLY A 105 9.15 7.18 19.95
N ARG A 106 8.33 8.02 20.57
CA ARG A 106 8.39 9.45 20.33
C ARG A 106 9.65 9.98 20.99
N SER A 107 10.53 10.64 20.25
CA SER A 107 11.40 11.66 20.85
C SER A 107 10.52 12.85 21.20
N THR A 108 9.86 12.81 22.37
CA THR A 108 9.00 13.91 22.86
C THR A 108 9.82 15.04 23.50
N ASP A 109 11.13 15.02 23.40
CA ASP A 109 12.00 16.08 23.91
C ASP A 109 12.65 16.91 22.79
N ALA A 110 11.88 17.24 21.74
CA ALA A 110 12.17 18.45 20.99
C ALA A 110 11.32 19.57 21.60
N GLY A 111 11.67 19.99 22.81
CA GLY A 111 11.36 21.33 23.27
C GLY A 111 11.90 22.30 22.22
N LEU A 112 11.16 23.37 22.01
CA LEU A 112 11.46 24.54 21.18
C LEU A 112 12.81 25.17 21.56
N GLU A 113 13.92 24.47 21.29
CA GLU A 113 15.25 25.09 21.30
C GLU A 113 15.91 24.73 19.98
N GLU A 114 16.02 25.72 19.13
CA GLU A 114 16.84 25.82 17.95
C GLU A 114 18.28 25.41 18.29
N GLY A 115 18.76 24.30 17.76
CA GLY A 115 20.16 23.92 17.88
C GLY A 115 20.41 22.46 17.65
N LEU A 116 20.56 22.05 16.37
CA LEU A 116 21.47 21.00 15.87
C LEU A 116 21.80 19.84 16.84
N GLU A 117 20.82 19.04 17.22
CA GLU A 117 21.08 17.64 17.52
C GLU A 117 20.30 16.78 16.51
N GLU A 118 20.96 16.41 15.42
CA GLU A 118 20.53 15.30 14.56
C GLU A 118 20.37 14.07 15.45
N GLY A 119 19.09 13.76 15.75
CA GLY A 119 18.57 12.95 16.81
C GLY A 119 19.32 11.64 17.08
N ARG A 120 19.33 11.27 18.36
CA ARG A 120 19.76 9.97 18.86
C ARG A 120 19.19 8.86 17.99
N PRO A 121 20.02 7.90 17.54
CA PRO A 121 19.57 6.81 16.71
C PRO A 121 18.50 5.99 17.45
N ASN A 122 17.28 5.98 16.93
CA ASN A 122 16.17 5.19 17.45
C ASN A 122 15.60 4.26 16.36
N VAL A 123 14.89 3.23 16.75
CA VAL A 123 14.33 2.24 15.83
C VAL A 123 13.29 2.87 14.85
N GLY A 124 12.65 3.97 15.22
CA GLY A 124 11.71 4.70 14.38
C GLY A 124 12.33 5.18 13.07
N ALA A 125 13.62 5.54 13.09
CA ALA A 125 14.37 5.94 11.91
C ALA A 125 14.59 4.79 10.89
N ALA A 126 14.41 3.54 11.30
CA ALA A 126 14.37 2.37 10.40
C ALA A 126 12.92 2.00 10.03
N LEU A 127 11.98 2.08 10.98
CA LEU A 127 10.60 1.63 10.78
C LEU A 127 9.82 2.54 9.83
N LEU A 128 10.04 3.86 9.86
CA LEU A 128 9.33 4.79 8.99
C LEU A 128 9.67 4.59 7.51
N PRO A 129 10.96 4.58 7.07
CA PRO A 129 11.29 4.21 5.70
C PRO A 129 10.82 2.80 5.33
N ALA A 130 10.95 1.83 6.25
CA ALA A 130 10.46 0.47 6.03
C ALA A 130 8.97 0.45 5.70
N CYS A 131 8.16 1.29 6.35
CA CYS A 131 6.72 1.31 6.13
C CYS A 131 6.36 1.59 4.67
N ILE A 132 6.95 2.60 4.04
CA ILE A 132 6.66 2.92 2.63
C ILE A 132 7.33 1.93 1.67
N LEU A 133 8.62 1.61 1.88
CA LEU A 133 9.38 0.77 0.94
C LEU A 133 8.90 -0.69 0.93
N LEU A 134 8.60 -1.24 2.10
CA LEU A 134 8.06 -2.60 2.22
C LEU A 134 6.57 -2.67 1.87
N SER A 135 5.80 -1.59 1.98
CA SER A 135 4.42 -1.60 1.48
C SER A 135 4.38 -1.75 -0.03
N ASN A 136 5.25 -1.06 -0.77
CA ASN A 136 5.41 -1.26 -2.21
C ASN A 136 5.88 -2.69 -2.54
N ALA A 137 6.88 -3.23 -1.84
CA ALA A 137 7.35 -4.60 -2.02
C ALA A 137 6.26 -5.64 -1.65
N GLY A 138 5.51 -5.38 -0.59
CA GLY A 138 4.45 -6.24 -0.08
C GLY A 138 3.26 -6.35 -1.03
N SER A 139 3.05 -5.35 -1.87
CA SER A 139 1.94 -5.32 -2.82
C SER A 139 2.07 -6.29 -4.00
N LEU A 140 3.17 -7.02 -4.13
CA LEU A 140 3.42 -7.97 -5.21
C LEU A 140 2.63 -9.29 -5.13
N LEU A 141 2.10 -9.69 -3.95
CA LEU A 141 1.62 -11.06 -3.75
C LEU A 141 0.23 -11.35 -4.31
N LEU A 142 -0.72 -10.45 -4.12
CA LEU A 142 -2.11 -10.66 -4.55
C LEU A 142 -2.53 -9.62 -5.59
N PRO A 143 -3.47 -9.98 -6.49
CA PRO A 143 -3.95 -9.02 -7.49
C PRO A 143 -4.52 -7.74 -6.87
N GLY A 144 -5.24 -7.86 -5.75
CA GLY A 144 -5.88 -6.72 -5.06
C GLY A 144 -4.95 -5.88 -4.21
N SER A 145 -3.70 -6.29 -4.02
CA SER A 145 -2.75 -5.57 -3.16
C SER A 145 -2.25 -4.25 -3.77
N ASN A 146 -2.44 -4.06 -5.09
CA ASN A 146 -2.20 -2.78 -5.77
C ASN A 146 -3.18 -2.61 -6.94
N LEU A 147 -3.58 -1.35 -7.23
CA LEU A 147 -4.37 -1.01 -8.42
C LEU A 147 -3.65 -1.43 -9.72
N THR A 148 -2.33 -1.27 -9.77
CA THR A 148 -1.47 -1.64 -10.90
C THR A 148 -1.59 -3.12 -11.24
N ASN A 149 -1.55 -3.99 -10.23
CA ASN A 149 -1.67 -5.42 -10.39
C ASN A 149 -3.00 -5.80 -11.08
N LEU A 150 -4.09 -5.23 -10.59
CA LEU A 150 -5.41 -5.53 -11.13
C LEU A 150 -5.57 -5.10 -12.59
N ILE A 151 -5.05 -3.91 -12.96
CA ILE A 151 -5.10 -3.42 -14.34
C ILE A 151 -4.35 -4.37 -15.28
N VAL A 152 -3.14 -4.79 -14.90
CA VAL A 152 -2.30 -5.69 -15.73
C VAL A 152 -2.86 -7.12 -15.74
N VAL A 153 -3.24 -7.66 -14.57
CA VAL A 153 -3.75 -9.05 -14.43
C VAL A 153 -5.07 -9.23 -15.17
N THR A 154 -5.98 -8.24 -15.11
CA THR A 154 -7.25 -8.26 -15.83
C THR A 154 -7.01 -8.34 -17.34
N HIS A 155 -6.07 -7.55 -17.87
CA HIS A 155 -5.74 -7.59 -19.29
C HIS A 155 -5.05 -8.90 -19.70
N ALA A 156 -4.11 -9.37 -18.89
CA ALA A 156 -3.38 -10.62 -19.13
C ALA A 156 -4.21 -11.89 -18.85
N ARG A 157 -5.44 -11.76 -18.31
CA ARG A 157 -6.36 -12.86 -17.95
C ARG A 157 -5.72 -13.91 -17.03
N ILE A 158 -4.91 -13.49 -16.09
CA ILE A 158 -4.28 -14.36 -15.10
C ILE A 158 -5.23 -14.52 -13.91
N SER A 159 -5.49 -15.77 -13.48
CA SER A 159 -6.32 -16.01 -12.29
C SER A 159 -5.59 -15.59 -11.01
N GLY A 160 -6.35 -15.21 -9.97
CA GLY A 160 -5.77 -14.78 -8.70
C GLY A 160 -4.87 -15.80 -8.04
N GLY A 161 -5.27 -17.09 -8.08
CA GLY A 161 -4.47 -18.19 -7.54
C GLY A 161 -3.16 -18.41 -8.33
N SER A 162 -3.23 -18.39 -9.67
CA SER A 162 -2.03 -18.49 -10.52
C SER A 162 -1.10 -17.30 -10.35
N PHE A 163 -1.65 -16.09 -10.19
CA PHE A 163 -0.87 -14.91 -9.89
C PHE A 163 -0.13 -15.06 -8.56
N ALA A 164 -0.86 -15.38 -7.49
CA ALA A 164 -0.29 -15.54 -6.16
C ALA A 164 0.82 -16.60 -6.10
N SER A 165 0.61 -17.77 -6.73
CA SER A 165 1.60 -18.85 -6.75
C SER A 165 2.89 -18.45 -7.47
N ARG A 166 2.79 -17.76 -8.60
CA ARG A 166 3.97 -17.31 -9.38
C ARG A 166 4.67 -16.11 -8.76
N MET A 167 3.93 -15.22 -8.08
CA MET A 167 4.48 -14.04 -7.44
C MET A 167 4.93 -14.27 -6.00
N PHE A 168 4.68 -15.45 -5.42
CA PHE A 168 5.06 -15.76 -4.03
C PHE A 168 6.58 -15.67 -3.79
N LEU A 169 7.37 -16.32 -4.64
CA LEU A 169 8.85 -16.28 -4.53
C LEU A 169 9.42 -14.89 -4.83
N PRO A 170 9.02 -14.19 -5.91
CA PRO A 170 9.36 -12.78 -6.11
C PRO A 170 9.02 -11.88 -4.92
N TRP A 171 7.83 -12.04 -4.34
CA TRP A 171 7.39 -11.26 -3.17
C TRP A 171 8.33 -11.44 -1.98
N ILE A 172 8.70 -12.70 -1.65
CA ILE A 172 9.67 -12.99 -0.59
C ILE A 172 11.03 -12.36 -0.92
N ALA A 173 11.54 -12.57 -2.13
CA ALA A 173 12.85 -12.08 -2.54
C ALA A 173 12.94 -10.55 -2.46
N VAL A 174 11.96 -9.84 -3.03
CA VAL A 174 11.89 -8.38 -2.98
C VAL A 174 11.76 -7.88 -1.54
N GLY A 175 10.90 -8.51 -0.75
CA GLY A 175 10.70 -8.17 0.66
C GLY A 175 11.97 -8.32 1.49
N LEU A 176 12.68 -9.45 1.36
CA LEU A 176 13.92 -9.72 2.07
C LEU A 176 15.03 -8.75 1.66
N VAL A 177 15.19 -8.49 0.36
CA VAL A 177 16.19 -7.53 -0.14
C VAL A 177 15.87 -6.13 0.36
N THR A 178 14.61 -5.69 0.26
CA THR A 178 14.19 -4.35 0.73
C THR A 178 14.41 -4.21 2.24
N ALA A 179 13.97 -5.20 3.03
CA ALA A 179 14.19 -5.21 4.48
C ALA A 179 15.69 -5.24 4.84
N GLY A 180 16.48 -6.03 4.13
CA GLY A 180 17.93 -6.11 4.31
C GLY A 180 18.62 -4.77 4.05
N VAL A 181 18.29 -4.09 2.95
CA VAL A 181 18.83 -2.77 2.61
C VAL A 181 18.44 -1.74 3.66
N VAL A 182 17.16 -1.71 4.11
CA VAL A 182 16.73 -0.84 5.21
C VAL A 182 17.53 -1.13 6.47
N ALA A 183 17.70 -2.40 6.85
CA ALA A 183 18.42 -2.79 8.05
C ALA A 183 19.90 -2.39 7.99
N VAL A 184 20.58 -2.61 6.86
CA VAL A 184 22.00 -2.27 6.69
C VAL A 184 22.21 -0.76 6.73
N LEU A 185 21.40 0.02 6.00
CA LEU A 185 21.52 1.48 5.95
C LEU A 185 20.96 2.17 7.21
N SER A 186 20.27 1.42 8.09
CA SER A 186 19.76 1.90 9.38
C SER A 186 20.38 1.17 10.57
N ARG A 187 21.51 0.51 10.38
CA ARG A 187 22.16 -0.34 11.39
C ARG A 187 22.39 0.35 12.73
N ASP A 188 22.77 1.63 12.73
CA ASP A 188 23.03 2.37 13.95
C ASP A 188 21.75 2.58 14.76
N SER A 189 20.63 2.86 14.09
CA SER A 189 19.30 2.95 14.70
C SER A 189 18.80 1.60 15.25
N LEU A 190 19.17 0.50 14.61
CA LEU A 190 18.79 -0.85 15.05
C LEU A 190 19.68 -1.40 16.18
N ARG A 191 20.90 -0.88 16.33
CA ARG A 191 21.83 -1.21 17.42
C ARG A 191 21.60 -0.39 18.68
N ALA A 192 20.94 0.76 18.57
CA ALA A 192 20.60 1.60 19.71
C ALA A 192 19.78 0.79 20.73
N LYS A 193 20.18 0.84 22.02
CA LYS A 193 19.40 0.24 23.10
C LYS A 193 18.01 0.89 23.14
N ARG A 194 16.98 0.07 23.26
CA ARG A 194 15.63 0.55 23.57
C ARG A 194 15.65 1.08 25.00
N ASP A 195 15.48 2.38 25.15
CA ASP A 195 15.23 2.95 26.46
C ASP A 195 13.89 2.39 26.97
N GLY A 196 13.97 1.60 28.03
CA GLY A 196 12.85 0.80 28.56
C GLY A 196 11.76 1.59 29.28
N SER A 197 11.63 2.89 29.02
CA SER A 197 10.53 3.67 29.59
C SER A 197 9.26 3.43 28.79
N PRO A 198 8.19 2.88 29.40
CA PRO A 198 6.88 2.89 28.78
C PRO A 198 6.44 4.34 28.68
N THR A 199 6.51 4.91 27.48
CA THR A 199 5.99 6.27 27.24
C THR A 199 4.48 6.23 27.47
N GLN A 200 4.06 6.69 28.64
CA GLN A 200 2.67 7.02 28.93
C GLN A 200 2.25 8.08 27.92
N LEU A 201 1.19 7.83 27.20
CA LEU A 201 0.50 8.81 26.38
C LEU A 201 -0.10 9.87 27.30
N GLY A 202 0.71 10.82 27.72
CA GLY A 202 0.29 12.04 28.41
C GLY A 202 -0.16 13.06 27.37
N GLY A 203 -1.40 13.06 27.04
CA GLY A 203 -2.14 14.07 26.30
C GLY A 203 -3.58 14.01 26.78
N GLU A 204 -3.96 14.94 27.67
CA GLU A 204 -5.34 15.16 28.10
C GLU A 204 -6.23 15.38 26.88
N SER A 205 -6.82 14.36 26.36
CA SER A 205 -8.06 14.27 25.55
C SER A 205 -8.28 12.87 24.97
N ALA A 206 -7.89 11.82 25.68
CA ALA A 206 -8.40 10.48 25.42
C ALA A 206 -8.95 9.96 26.74
N SER A 207 -10.24 10.20 26.94
CA SER A 207 -11.03 9.64 28.03
C SER A 207 -10.89 8.11 28.04
N ALA A 208 -10.57 7.61 29.24
CA ALA A 208 -10.65 6.24 29.72
C ALA A 208 -9.61 5.25 29.15
N GLU A 209 -8.70 4.90 30.07
CA GLU A 209 -7.95 3.66 30.14
C GLU A 209 -8.79 2.47 29.67
N GLU A 210 -8.64 2.06 28.43
CA GLU A 210 -8.93 0.67 28.07
C GLU A 210 -7.60 -0.03 27.91
N SER A 211 -7.24 -0.85 28.88
CA SER A 211 -6.23 -1.90 28.74
C SER A 211 -6.42 -2.56 27.39
N PRO A 212 -5.33 -2.73 26.55
CA PRO A 212 -5.48 -3.37 25.25
C PRO A 212 -6.05 -4.77 25.47
N GLY A 213 -7.36 -4.88 25.31
CA GLY A 213 -8.09 -6.14 25.42
C GLY A 213 -7.45 -7.14 24.47
N ARG A 214 -7.50 -8.43 24.82
CA ARG A 214 -7.05 -9.53 23.96
C ARG A 214 -7.59 -9.29 22.54
N PRO A 215 -6.76 -9.46 21.49
CA PRO A 215 -7.22 -9.31 20.12
C PRO A 215 -8.43 -10.21 19.91
N ARG A 216 -9.60 -9.61 19.81
CA ARG A 216 -10.82 -10.34 19.43
C ARG A 216 -10.82 -10.40 17.91
N LEU A 217 -11.04 -11.58 17.34
CA LEU A 217 -11.35 -11.74 15.94
C LEU A 217 -12.62 -10.92 15.64
N GLY A 218 -12.43 -9.65 15.31
CA GLY A 218 -13.52 -8.71 15.00
C GLY A 218 -14.05 -8.92 13.58
N VAL A 219 -15.10 -8.18 13.25
CA VAL A 219 -15.70 -8.17 11.91
C VAL A 219 -14.66 -7.87 10.83
N GLY A 220 -13.68 -6.99 11.13
CA GLY A 220 -12.59 -6.65 10.22
C GLY A 220 -11.71 -7.84 9.86
N ALA A 221 -11.35 -8.69 10.83
CA ALA A 221 -10.53 -9.88 10.55
C ALA A 221 -11.26 -10.90 9.67
N VAL A 222 -12.57 -11.11 9.91
CA VAL A 222 -13.42 -11.95 9.06
C VAL A 222 -13.53 -11.36 7.65
N GLY A 223 -13.72 -10.04 7.54
CA GLY A 223 -13.75 -9.31 6.28
C GLY A 223 -12.46 -9.46 5.48
N ILE A 224 -11.30 -9.41 6.15
CA ILE A 224 -9.99 -9.65 5.51
C ILE A 224 -9.94 -11.07 4.95
N GLY A 225 -10.27 -12.10 5.75
CA GLY A 225 -10.27 -13.48 5.30
C GLY A 225 -11.19 -13.72 4.10
N ALA A 226 -12.40 -13.16 4.12
CA ALA A 226 -13.36 -13.24 3.03
C ALA A 226 -12.87 -12.54 1.76
N ALA A 227 -12.25 -11.36 1.87
CA ALA A 227 -11.68 -10.63 0.74
C ALA A 227 -10.53 -11.40 0.10
N VAL A 228 -9.61 -11.97 0.90
CA VAL A 228 -8.51 -12.81 0.40
C VAL A 228 -9.04 -14.05 -0.32
N ALA A 229 -9.99 -14.76 0.28
CA ALA A 229 -10.62 -15.92 -0.34
C ALA A 229 -11.28 -15.56 -1.68
N ALA A 230 -12.01 -14.43 -1.73
CA ALA A 230 -12.60 -13.96 -2.97
C ALA A 230 -11.55 -13.68 -4.06
N MET A 231 -10.43 -13.01 -3.70
CA MET A 231 -9.35 -12.70 -4.65
C MET A 231 -8.63 -13.94 -5.19
N LEU A 232 -8.51 -14.99 -4.39
CA LEU A 232 -7.83 -16.23 -4.81
C LEU A 232 -8.74 -17.18 -5.61
N LEU A 233 -10.02 -17.22 -5.26
CA LEU A 233 -10.95 -18.25 -5.77
C LEU A 233 -11.83 -17.76 -6.91
N LEU A 234 -12.10 -16.45 -7.00
CA LEU A 234 -13.04 -15.88 -7.98
C LEU A 234 -12.30 -15.29 -9.19
N GLY A 235 -12.84 -15.53 -10.37
CA GLY A 235 -12.34 -14.91 -11.61
C GLY A 235 -12.64 -13.38 -11.70
N SER A 236 -13.65 -12.89 -10.95
CA SER A 236 -14.05 -11.49 -10.89
C SER A 236 -14.37 -11.08 -9.44
N PRO A 237 -13.36 -10.86 -8.60
CA PRO A 237 -13.56 -10.64 -7.17
C PRO A 237 -14.08 -9.25 -6.81
N SER A 238 -14.06 -8.27 -7.73
CA SER A 238 -14.21 -6.84 -7.42
C SER A 238 -15.51 -6.51 -6.70
N LEU A 239 -16.64 -6.95 -7.23
CA LEU A 239 -17.96 -6.68 -6.64
C LEU A 239 -18.15 -7.46 -5.32
N VAL A 240 -17.61 -8.68 -5.22
CA VAL A 240 -17.71 -9.49 -4.00
C VAL A 240 -16.90 -8.84 -2.88
N VAL A 241 -15.69 -8.38 -3.15
CA VAL A 241 -14.85 -7.67 -2.16
C VAL A 241 -15.48 -6.36 -1.75
N LEU A 242 -16.11 -5.61 -2.68
CA LEU A 242 -16.87 -4.42 -2.32
C LEU A 242 -18.05 -4.77 -1.39
N ALA A 243 -18.82 -5.81 -1.74
CA ALA A 243 -19.93 -6.26 -0.91
C ALA A 243 -19.48 -6.69 0.50
N VAL A 244 -18.35 -7.40 0.62
CA VAL A 244 -17.72 -7.75 1.91
C VAL A 244 -17.37 -6.49 2.70
N GLY A 245 -16.76 -5.49 2.06
CA GLY A 245 -16.41 -4.22 2.70
C GLY A 245 -17.63 -3.45 3.19
N VAL A 246 -18.64 -3.33 2.36
CA VAL A 246 -19.92 -2.68 2.73
C VAL A 246 -20.60 -3.44 3.88
N ALA A 247 -20.69 -4.77 3.79
CA ALA A 247 -21.27 -5.60 4.84
C ALA A 247 -20.52 -5.46 6.17
N ALA A 248 -19.19 -5.41 6.16
CA ALA A 248 -18.36 -5.20 7.34
C ALA A 248 -18.64 -3.83 7.99
N VAL A 249 -18.72 -2.76 7.19
CA VAL A 249 -19.08 -1.41 7.67
C VAL A 249 -20.49 -1.40 8.24
N CYS A 250 -21.47 -1.97 7.54
CA CYS A 250 -22.86 -2.06 8.02
C CYS A 250 -22.95 -2.84 9.33
N ALA A 251 -22.31 -4.00 9.42
CA ALA A 251 -22.26 -4.80 10.64
C ALA A 251 -21.68 -3.99 11.82
N ARG A 252 -20.67 -3.18 11.57
CA ARG A 252 -20.04 -2.33 12.59
C ARG A 252 -20.90 -1.11 12.97
N MET A 253 -21.62 -0.53 12.01
CA MET A 253 -22.50 0.63 12.26
C MET A 253 -23.81 0.23 12.98
N PHE A 254 -24.41 -0.88 12.57
CA PHE A 254 -25.76 -1.28 13.01
C PHE A 254 -25.75 -2.41 14.05
N GLY A 255 -24.77 -3.33 14.01
CA GLY A 255 -24.70 -4.48 14.91
C GLY A 255 -24.61 -4.08 16.38
N ALA A 256 -23.87 -3.02 16.69
CA ALA A 256 -23.77 -2.47 18.03
C ALA A 256 -25.11 -1.90 18.55
N ARG A 257 -25.92 -1.34 17.64
CA ARG A 257 -27.25 -0.79 17.99
C ARG A 257 -28.31 -1.89 18.18
N MET A 258 -28.27 -2.95 17.35
CA MET A 258 -29.26 -4.04 17.42
C MET A 258 -29.03 -4.99 18.59
N LEU A 259 -27.79 -5.18 19.02
CA LEU A 259 -27.44 -6.12 20.08
C LEU A 259 -27.34 -5.46 21.46
N GLY A 260 -27.58 -4.15 21.60
CA GLY A 260 -27.49 -3.43 22.88
C GLY A 260 -26.10 -3.47 23.53
N VAL A 261 -25.09 -3.97 22.80
CA VAL A 261 -23.72 -4.12 23.28
C VAL A 261 -22.91 -2.92 22.78
N ARG A 262 -22.32 -2.16 23.71
CA ARG A 262 -21.31 -1.17 23.36
C ARG A 262 -20.13 -1.90 22.72
N ALA A 263 -20.01 -1.79 21.39
CA ALA A 263 -18.84 -2.31 20.70
C ALA A 263 -17.58 -1.58 21.22
N PRO A 264 -16.56 -2.30 21.67
CA PRO A 264 -15.27 -1.67 21.99
C PRO A 264 -14.77 -0.94 20.74
N GLY A 265 -14.46 0.36 20.84
CA GLY A 265 -14.01 1.19 19.73
C GLY A 265 -15.08 2.07 19.06
N GLY A 266 -16.34 2.09 19.55
CA GLY A 266 -17.40 2.94 19.00
C GLY A 266 -17.97 2.49 17.66
N SER A 267 -18.94 3.23 17.11
CA SER A 267 -19.52 2.98 15.78
C SER A 267 -18.69 3.69 14.70
N VAL A 268 -18.46 3.02 13.56
CA VAL A 268 -17.85 3.65 12.38
C VAL A 268 -18.73 4.83 11.93
N LYS A 269 -18.15 6.04 11.88
CA LYS A 269 -18.85 7.25 11.45
C LYS A 269 -18.86 7.33 9.93
N VAL A 270 -19.98 7.73 9.33
CA VAL A 270 -20.10 7.96 7.87
C VAL A 270 -19.01 8.90 7.34
N ALA A 271 -18.68 9.95 8.10
CA ALA A 271 -17.59 10.87 7.74
C ALA A 271 -16.23 10.16 7.59
N ARG A 272 -15.97 9.14 8.43
CA ARG A 272 -14.73 8.35 8.35
C ARG A 272 -14.70 7.47 7.11
N VAL A 273 -15.84 6.86 6.77
CA VAL A 273 -16.00 6.09 5.52
C VAL A 273 -15.74 6.98 4.30
N ALA A 274 -16.36 8.16 4.25
CA ALA A 274 -16.17 9.13 3.17
C ALA A 274 -14.71 9.61 3.07
N GLN A 275 -14.06 9.81 4.21
CA GLN A 275 -12.65 10.22 4.27
C GLN A 275 -11.70 9.13 3.74
N VAL A 276 -11.94 7.86 4.10
CA VAL A 276 -11.10 6.72 3.69
C VAL A 276 -11.31 6.42 2.21
N LEU A 277 -12.55 6.39 1.73
CA LEU A 277 -12.84 6.17 0.30
C LEU A 277 -12.33 7.30 -0.58
N ASN A 278 -12.37 8.55 -0.08
CA ASN A 278 -11.94 9.74 -0.82
C ASN A 278 -12.37 9.72 -2.30
N LEU A 279 -13.66 9.59 -2.53
CA LEU A 279 -14.26 9.41 -3.88
C LEU A 279 -13.70 10.34 -4.95
N PRO A 280 -13.44 11.65 -4.68
CA PRO A 280 -12.81 12.51 -5.68
C PRO A 280 -11.44 12.00 -6.16
N VAL A 281 -10.65 11.40 -5.28
CA VAL A 281 -9.36 10.81 -5.65
C VAL A 281 -9.56 9.55 -6.48
N LEU A 282 -10.44 8.63 -6.06
CA LEU A 282 -10.72 7.40 -6.82
C LEU A 282 -11.25 7.69 -8.22
N VAL A 283 -12.21 8.61 -8.34
CA VAL A 283 -12.79 9.05 -9.64
C VAL A 283 -11.71 9.72 -10.50
N GLY A 284 -10.90 10.59 -9.89
CA GLY A 284 -9.81 11.25 -10.59
C GLY A 284 -8.77 10.29 -11.13
N LEU A 285 -8.35 9.32 -10.33
CA LEU A 285 -7.40 8.29 -10.72
C LEU A 285 -7.97 7.35 -11.79
N MET A 286 -9.24 6.97 -11.68
CA MET A 286 -9.92 6.18 -12.71
C MET A 286 -9.99 6.93 -14.04
N GLY A 287 -10.33 8.21 -14.01
CA GLY A 287 -10.35 9.06 -15.21
C GLY A 287 -8.96 9.18 -15.85
N LEU A 288 -7.93 9.38 -15.03
CA LEU A 288 -6.54 9.42 -15.50
C LEU A 288 -6.10 8.06 -16.09
N ALA A 289 -6.42 6.95 -15.44
CA ALA A 289 -6.14 5.60 -15.95
C ALA A 289 -6.84 5.35 -17.30
N THR A 290 -8.09 5.82 -17.45
CA THR A 290 -8.83 5.75 -18.70
C THR A 290 -8.16 6.58 -19.79
N ALA A 291 -7.77 7.82 -19.51
CA ALA A 291 -7.15 8.71 -20.48
C ALA A 291 -5.81 8.15 -20.97
N VAL A 292 -4.94 7.74 -20.04
CA VAL A 292 -3.61 7.20 -20.35
C VAL A 292 -3.70 5.81 -20.98
N GLY A 293 -4.66 4.98 -20.57
CA GLY A 293 -4.95 3.70 -21.19
C GLY A 293 -5.47 3.84 -22.62
N THR A 294 -6.22 4.90 -22.93
CA THR A 294 -6.63 5.25 -24.30
C THR A 294 -5.42 5.64 -25.14
N LEU A 295 -4.54 6.49 -24.60
CA LEU A 295 -3.29 6.87 -25.27
C LEU A 295 -2.44 5.63 -25.63
N GLY A 296 -2.28 4.67 -24.70
CA GLY A 296 -1.54 3.45 -24.96
C GLY A 296 -2.17 2.51 -26.00
N ARG A 297 -3.48 2.65 -26.27
CA ARG A 297 -4.14 1.95 -27.38
C ARG A 297 -3.94 2.65 -28.72
N LEU A 298 -3.91 3.98 -28.71
CA LEU A 298 -3.67 4.78 -29.89
C LEU A 298 -2.20 4.80 -30.32
N TRP A 299 -1.27 4.73 -29.35
CA TRP A 299 0.17 4.79 -29.57
C TRP A 299 0.84 3.44 -29.30
N SER A 300 1.40 2.82 -30.35
CA SER A 300 2.03 1.48 -30.27
C SER A 300 3.44 1.49 -29.63
N GLY A 301 4.10 2.64 -29.55
CA GLY A 301 5.49 2.73 -29.08
C GLY A 301 5.78 2.01 -27.76
N PRO A 302 4.99 2.16 -26.69
CA PRO A 302 5.21 1.43 -25.44
C PRO A 302 5.12 -0.09 -25.59
N SER A 303 4.16 -0.61 -26.37
CA SER A 303 4.01 -2.05 -26.59
C SER A 303 5.10 -2.62 -27.47
N GLU A 304 5.55 -1.89 -28.48
CA GLU A 304 6.68 -2.25 -29.34
C GLU A 304 7.97 -2.31 -28.53
N LEU A 305 8.24 -1.29 -27.71
CA LEU A 305 9.40 -1.30 -26.80
C LEU A 305 9.38 -2.55 -25.91
N LEU A 306 8.26 -2.83 -25.23
CA LEU A 306 8.14 -4.01 -24.35
C LEU A 306 8.24 -5.34 -25.09
N GLY A 307 7.85 -5.37 -26.36
CA GLY A 307 7.98 -6.56 -27.23
C GLY A 307 9.43 -6.96 -27.55
N HIS A 308 10.36 -6.02 -27.48
CA HIS A 308 11.79 -6.24 -27.72
C HIS A 308 12.60 -6.48 -26.44
N LEU A 309 12.01 -6.29 -25.26
CA LEU A 309 12.70 -6.42 -23.98
C LEU A 309 12.50 -7.83 -23.38
N ASP A 310 13.56 -8.30 -22.75
CA ASP A 310 13.54 -9.47 -21.88
C ASP A 310 12.80 -9.16 -20.55
N PRO A 311 12.57 -10.13 -19.66
CA PRO A 311 11.89 -9.90 -18.38
C PRO A 311 12.55 -8.78 -17.54
N LEU A 312 13.87 -8.72 -17.48
CA LEU A 312 14.57 -7.70 -16.71
C LEU A 312 14.42 -6.32 -17.33
N GLY A 313 14.63 -6.22 -18.65
CA GLY A 313 14.41 -4.98 -19.39
C GLY A 313 12.98 -4.46 -19.25
N THR A 314 11.97 -5.36 -19.28
CA THR A 314 10.56 -5.03 -19.06
C THR A 314 10.35 -4.46 -17.65
N ALA A 315 10.92 -5.08 -16.61
CA ALA A 315 10.81 -4.59 -15.25
C ALA A 315 11.50 -3.24 -15.05
N VAL A 316 12.68 -3.04 -15.64
CA VAL A 316 13.41 -1.75 -15.61
C VAL A 316 12.63 -0.65 -16.33
N ALA A 317 12.12 -0.92 -17.52
CA ALA A 317 11.30 0.05 -18.28
C ALA A 317 10.05 0.44 -17.47
N ALA A 318 9.39 -0.52 -16.81
CA ALA A 318 8.27 -0.28 -15.93
C ALA A 318 8.67 0.58 -14.72
N ALA A 319 9.78 0.26 -14.04
CA ALA A 319 10.26 1.02 -12.88
C ALA A 319 10.58 2.48 -13.26
N VAL A 320 11.25 2.71 -14.38
CA VAL A 320 11.52 4.07 -14.89
C VAL A 320 10.21 4.80 -15.20
N SER A 321 9.26 4.14 -15.84
CA SER A 321 7.95 4.73 -16.15
C SER A 321 7.21 5.16 -14.90
N THR A 322 7.29 4.41 -13.78
CA THR A 322 6.66 4.81 -12.53
C THR A 322 7.21 6.13 -11.98
N VAL A 323 8.51 6.34 -12.09
CA VAL A 323 9.15 7.58 -11.62
C VAL A 323 8.71 8.77 -12.47
N LEU A 324 8.55 8.55 -13.79
CA LEU A 324 8.21 9.62 -14.74
C LEU A 324 6.74 10.04 -14.68
N ILE A 325 5.82 9.07 -14.59
CA ILE A 325 4.37 9.34 -14.74
C ILE A 325 3.50 8.73 -13.63
N ASN A 326 4.10 8.22 -12.56
CA ASN A 326 3.45 7.46 -11.49
C ASN A 326 3.05 6.02 -11.90
N ASN A 327 2.98 5.10 -10.92
CA ASN A 327 2.75 3.67 -11.18
C ASN A 327 1.40 3.38 -11.84
N LEU A 328 0.33 4.07 -11.46
CA LEU A 328 -1.00 3.81 -12.00
C LEU A 328 -1.14 4.23 -13.48
N PRO A 329 -0.79 5.46 -13.89
CA PRO A 329 -0.69 5.81 -15.30
C PRO A 329 0.28 4.93 -16.09
N ALA A 330 1.45 4.58 -15.51
CA ALA A 330 2.40 3.69 -16.14
C ALA A 330 1.79 2.30 -16.41
N ALA A 331 1.10 1.71 -15.44
CA ALA A 331 0.38 0.46 -15.61
C ALA A 331 -0.66 0.55 -16.73
N SER A 332 -1.47 1.63 -16.74
CA SER A 332 -2.51 1.84 -17.75
C SER A 332 -1.94 2.02 -19.17
N LEU A 333 -0.78 2.70 -19.29
CA LEU A 333 -0.10 2.90 -20.57
C LEU A 333 0.55 1.61 -21.09
N LEU A 334 1.36 0.98 -20.24
CA LEU A 334 2.21 -0.15 -20.61
C LEU A 334 1.41 -1.45 -20.80
N SER A 335 0.26 -1.61 -20.14
CA SER A 335 -0.64 -2.76 -20.30
C SER A 335 -1.86 -2.48 -21.14
N ALA A 336 -1.91 -1.35 -21.87
CA ALA A 336 -3.00 -1.04 -22.78
C ALA A 336 -3.14 -2.05 -23.93
N ARG A 337 -2.04 -2.67 -24.31
CA ARG A 337 -1.94 -3.77 -25.28
C ARG A 337 -1.31 -5.00 -24.63
N ALA A 338 -1.31 -6.14 -25.34
CA ALA A 338 -0.72 -7.38 -24.84
C ALA A 338 0.76 -7.18 -24.49
N VAL A 339 1.18 -7.69 -23.32
CA VAL A 339 2.55 -7.61 -22.81
C VAL A 339 3.16 -9.00 -22.78
N THR A 340 4.39 -9.13 -23.31
CA THR A 340 5.11 -10.42 -23.36
C THR A 340 5.44 -10.93 -21.94
N HIS A 341 5.86 -10.04 -21.04
CA HIS A 341 6.31 -10.36 -19.69
C HIS A 341 5.47 -9.62 -18.61
N PRO A 342 4.16 -9.95 -18.44
CA PRO A 342 3.28 -9.16 -17.58
C PRO A 342 3.66 -9.22 -16.09
N LEU A 343 4.19 -10.33 -15.58
CA LEU A 343 4.62 -10.44 -14.19
C LEU A 343 5.92 -9.66 -13.91
N ALA A 344 6.85 -9.66 -14.87
CA ALA A 344 8.05 -8.83 -14.78
C ALA A 344 7.70 -7.33 -14.84
N LEU A 345 6.75 -6.95 -15.71
CA LEU A 345 6.19 -5.60 -15.74
C LEU A 345 5.69 -5.18 -14.35
N LEU A 346 4.95 -6.04 -13.67
CA LEU A 346 4.41 -5.76 -12.32
C LEU A 346 5.51 -5.61 -11.27
N ILE A 347 6.57 -6.40 -11.33
CA ILE A 347 7.73 -6.20 -10.42
C ILE A 347 8.26 -4.78 -10.56
N GLY A 348 8.45 -4.30 -11.79
CA GLY A 348 8.90 -2.93 -12.03
C GLY A 348 7.90 -1.86 -11.59
N LEU A 349 6.60 -2.06 -11.85
CA LEU A 349 5.54 -1.12 -11.46
C LEU A 349 5.35 -0.99 -9.95
N ASP A 350 5.58 -2.05 -9.19
CA ASP A 350 5.36 -2.06 -7.73
C ASP A 350 6.64 -1.72 -6.95
N VAL A 351 7.83 -2.12 -7.44
CA VAL A 351 9.10 -1.84 -6.77
C VAL A 351 9.70 -0.50 -7.21
N GLY A 352 9.51 -0.11 -8.47
CA GLY A 352 9.99 1.15 -9.04
C GLY A 352 9.60 2.41 -8.27
N PRO A 353 8.39 2.51 -7.71
CA PRO A 353 7.99 3.63 -6.87
C PRO A 353 8.90 3.90 -5.66
N ASN A 354 9.68 2.93 -5.22
CA ASN A 354 10.67 3.13 -4.16
C ASN A 354 11.82 4.05 -4.56
N LEU A 355 12.02 4.30 -5.86
CA LEU A 355 13.08 5.19 -6.35
C LEU A 355 12.79 6.66 -6.07
N PHE A 356 11.52 7.10 -6.16
CA PHE A 356 11.18 8.51 -6.03
C PHE A 356 9.73 8.76 -5.63
N VAL A 357 9.48 9.92 -5.01
CA VAL A 357 8.15 10.31 -4.48
C VAL A 357 7.06 10.34 -5.55
N SER A 358 7.41 10.70 -6.79
CA SER A 358 6.46 10.72 -7.92
C SER A 358 5.95 9.32 -8.30
N GLY A 359 6.69 8.27 -7.91
CA GLY A 359 6.41 6.90 -8.35
C GLY A 359 5.10 6.32 -7.84
N SER A 360 4.61 6.76 -6.67
CA SER A 360 3.33 6.30 -6.11
C SER A 360 2.69 7.36 -5.22
N LEU A 361 1.36 7.41 -5.21
CA LEU A 361 0.60 8.23 -4.26
C LEU A 361 0.78 7.80 -2.80
N ALA A 362 1.19 6.57 -2.56
CA ALA A 362 1.49 6.05 -1.23
C ALA A 362 2.57 6.89 -0.50
N TRP A 363 3.50 7.51 -1.21
CA TRP A 363 4.46 8.45 -0.62
C TRP A 363 3.77 9.66 0.03
N VAL A 364 2.77 10.23 -0.66
CA VAL A 364 2.00 11.37 -0.13
C VAL A 364 1.20 10.94 1.09
N LEU A 365 0.60 9.75 1.03
CA LEU A 365 -0.15 9.17 2.14
C LEU A 365 0.75 8.90 3.34
N TRP A 366 1.93 8.31 3.13
CA TRP A 366 2.95 8.08 4.16
C TRP A 366 3.39 9.38 4.83
N LEU A 367 3.74 10.39 4.03
CA LEU A 367 4.14 11.72 4.54
C LEU A 367 3.03 12.36 5.38
N SER A 368 1.78 12.29 4.90
CA SER A 368 0.64 12.89 5.61
C SER A 368 0.32 12.12 6.89
N SER A 369 0.39 10.79 6.89
CA SER A 369 0.14 9.94 8.06
C SER A 369 1.19 10.14 9.15
N ALA A 370 2.48 10.21 8.79
CA ALA A 370 3.55 10.47 9.75
C ALA A 370 3.45 11.87 10.37
N ARG A 371 3.19 12.89 9.54
CA ARG A 371 2.99 14.27 10.01
C ARG A 371 1.76 14.43 10.91
N ALA A 372 0.68 13.70 10.62
CA ALA A 372 -0.49 13.66 11.48
C ALA A 372 -0.19 13.06 12.87
N CYS A 373 0.85 12.22 12.98
CA CYS A 373 1.37 11.72 14.25
C CYS A 373 2.40 12.68 14.91
N GLY A 374 2.65 13.85 14.32
CA GLY A 374 3.61 14.83 14.86
C GLY A 374 5.08 14.46 14.61
N VAL A 375 5.39 13.63 13.60
CA VAL A 375 6.74 13.14 13.32
C VAL A 375 7.17 13.52 11.92
N ASP A 376 8.42 14.00 11.75
CA ASP A 376 9.05 14.08 10.42
C ASP A 376 9.47 12.66 9.98
N PRO A 377 8.93 12.16 8.87
CA PRO A 377 9.22 10.80 8.41
C PRO A 377 10.63 10.61 7.83
N GLY A 378 11.43 11.65 7.69
CA GLY A 378 12.79 11.57 7.15
C GLY A 378 12.81 11.22 5.66
N LEU A 379 12.11 11.99 4.83
CA LEU A 379 11.96 11.76 3.39
C LEU A 379 13.29 11.49 2.68
N ARG A 380 14.33 12.33 2.94
CA ARG A 380 15.66 12.16 2.30
C ARG A 380 16.28 10.81 2.62
N ARG A 381 16.10 10.32 3.85
CA ARG A 381 16.58 9.00 4.28
C ARG A 381 15.85 7.89 3.54
N ALA A 382 14.51 7.96 3.49
CA ALA A 382 13.70 6.98 2.77
C ALA A 382 14.09 6.90 1.29
N LEU A 383 14.30 8.04 0.63
CA LEU A 383 14.76 8.08 -0.77
C LEU A 383 16.16 7.48 -0.96
N ARG A 384 17.13 7.80 -0.09
CA ARG A 384 18.47 7.19 -0.17
C ARG A 384 18.42 5.67 -0.05
N ILE A 385 17.59 5.15 0.85
CA ILE A 385 17.38 3.71 0.99
C ILE A 385 16.68 3.15 -0.25
N GLY A 386 15.64 3.83 -0.74
CA GLY A 386 14.85 3.41 -1.89
C GLY A 386 15.66 3.30 -3.18
N VAL A 387 16.57 4.25 -3.43
CA VAL A 387 17.48 4.24 -4.61
C VAL A 387 18.37 2.99 -4.63
N VAL A 388 18.70 2.43 -3.46
CA VAL A 388 19.48 1.16 -3.38
C VAL A 388 18.53 -0.04 -3.39
N ALA A 389 17.44 0.02 -2.64
CA ALA A 389 16.51 -1.10 -2.47
C ALA A 389 15.74 -1.43 -3.75
N ALA A 390 15.34 -0.43 -4.54
CA ALA A 390 14.52 -0.66 -5.72
C ALA A 390 15.27 -1.42 -6.83
N PRO A 391 16.49 -1.04 -7.25
CA PRO A 391 17.22 -1.82 -8.25
C PRO A 391 17.52 -3.25 -7.79
N LEU A 392 18.01 -3.40 -6.56
CA LEU A 392 18.32 -4.72 -5.99
C LEU A 392 17.07 -5.57 -5.82
N GLY A 393 15.97 -4.98 -5.37
CA GLY A 393 14.68 -5.65 -5.24
C GLY A 393 14.12 -6.08 -6.60
N THR A 394 14.21 -5.21 -7.63
CA THR A 394 13.79 -5.55 -9.00
C THR A 394 14.60 -6.71 -9.56
N LEU A 395 15.93 -6.69 -9.42
CA LEU A 395 16.79 -7.79 -9.83
C LEU A 395 16.43 -9.10 -9.13
N ALA A 396 16.29 -9.07 -7.80
CA ALA A 396 15.95 -10.24 -7.01
C ALA A 396 14.55 -10.77 -7.35
N GLY A 397 13.59 -9.87 -7.56
CA GLY A 397 12.23 -10.24 -7.92
C GLY A 397 12.14 -10.90 -9.30
N VAL A 398 12.82 -10.35 -10.30
CA VAL A 398 12.88 -10.94 -11.66
C VAL A 398 13.63 -12.26 -11.63
N ALA A 399 14.77 -12.35 -10.94
CA ALA A 399 15.50 -13.61 -10.79
C ALA A 399 14.64 -14.70 -10.13
N ALA A 400 13.92 -14.34 -9.07
CA ALA A 400 12.98 -15.26 -8.40
C ALA A 400 11.82 -15.68 -9.31
N LEU A 401 11.30 -14.75 -10.14
CA LEU A 401 10.24 -15.05 -11.12
C LEU A 401 10.72 -16.08 -12.16
N MET A 402 11.95 -15.97 -12.61
CA MET A 402 12.55 -16.90 -13.59
C MET A 402 12.72 -18.31 -13.03
N LEU A 403 12.79 -18.48 -11.69
CA LEU A 403 12.82 -19.79 -11.05
C LEU A 403 11.44 -20.46 -10.93
N THR A 404 10.36 -19.69 -11.13
CA THR A 404 8.96 -20.17 -11.05
C THR A 404 8.29 -20.30 -12.43
N ALA A 405 9.02 -20.00 -13.50
CA ALA A 405 8.53 -20.03 -14.88
C ALA A 405 8.50 -21.42 -15.48
#